data_9b23ab9d72ab81a667b9961c3ef4fde3
#
_entry.id   9b23ab9d72ab81a667b9961c3ef4fde3
#
_cell.length_a   1.000
_cell.length_b   1.000
_cell.length_c   1.000
_cell.angle_alpha   90.00
_cell.angle_beta   90.00
_cell.angle_gamma   90.00
#
_symmetry.space_group_name_H-M   'P 1'
#
loop_
_entity.id
_entity.type
_entity.pdbx_description
1 polymer ?
#
loop_
_entity_poly.entity_id
_entity_poly.type
_entity_poly.pdbx_seq_one_letter_code
_entity_poly.pdbx_strand_id
1 'polypeptide(L)'
;MLKKMISAALAVLLCTTSLLNAAGCSATNAGKSAQDSKATQASANDGKKTTVEFWYAGGKTAVGVIQDIVDKYNKSQDKYEVKTVTQADYDETYQKLQAAIAGNSAPDLVLLNPSAARTLDEKNLLTDLNEYTKKDDTFNKDDLISAFYSQGTNDKGGQFALPAYGTTQVLYYNIKAFEDAGVDPSSIKTWQDLGDAAKKIKATGKYEYGWEPMWGPDNMIDAALSNGASVFSKDGKKVTINSKQWVEVFEQFRKW
;
A
#
# COMPACT_ATOMS: atom_id res chain seq x y z
N MET A 1 5.69 -46.34 27.23
CA MET A 1 5.14 -47.02 26.05
C MET A 1 3.64 -46.70 25.86
N LEU A 2 3.24 -45.44 25.87
CA LEU A 2 1.81 -45.07 25.73
C LEU A 2 1.60 -43.76 24.92
N LYS A 3 2.48 -43.48 23.97
CA LYS A 3 2.40 -42.28 23.10
C LYS A 3 2.49 -42.58 21.58
N LYS A 4 2.30 -43.82 21.16
CA LYS A 4 2.41 -44.22 19.75
C LYS A 4 1.16 -44.90 19.15
N MET A 5 -0.01 -44.80 19.77
CA MET A 5 -1.22 -45.50 19.28
C MET A 5 -2.44 -44.58 18.99
N ILE A 6 -2.27 -43.27 18.85
CA ILE A 6 -3.40 -42.34 18.53
C ILE A 6 -3.24 -41.63 17.18
N SER A 7 -2.42 -42.11 16.26
CA SER A 7 -2.23 -41.47 14.94
C SER A 7 -2.71 -42.32 13.74
N ALA A 8 -3.50 -43.34 13.95
CA ALA A 8 -3.93 -44.23 12.84
C ALA A 8 -5.44 -44.38 12.67
N ALA A 9 -6.28 -43.53 13.28
CA ALA A 9 -7.74 -43.70 13.26
C ALA A 9 -8.52 -42.51 12.68
N LEU A 10 -7.90 -41.56 11.94
CA LEU A 10 -8.61 -40.40 11.39
C LEU A 10 -8.44 -40.22 9.87
N ALA A 11 -8.13 -41.27 9.12
CA ALA A 11 -7.91 -41.18 7.66
C ALA A 11 -8.83 -42.08 6.80
N VAL A 12 -9.96 -42.55 7.32
CA VAL A 12 -10.89 -43.43 6.54
C VAL A 12 -12.35 -43.03 6.78
N LEU A 13 -12.73 -41.75 6.56
CA LEU A 13 -14.17 -41.43 6.54
C LEU A 13 -14.50 -40.19 5.65
N LEU A 14 -14.01 -40.17 4.42
CA LEU A 14 -14.41 -39.15 3.42
C LEU A 14 -14.29 -39.65 1.98
N CYS A 15 -14.88 -40.82 1.69
CA CYS A 15 -15.00 -41.32 0.32
C CYS A 15 -16.20 -42.26 0.22
N THR A 16 -17.44 -41.74 0.39
CA THR A 16 -18.64 -42.43 -0.16
C THR A 16 -19.81 -41.44 -0.12
N THR A 17 -20.03 -40.66 -1.18
CA THR A 17 -21.38 -40.25 -1.63
C THR A 17 -21.20 -39.43 -2.92
N SER A 18 -21.12 -40.07 -4.08
CA SER A 18 -21.53 -39.49 -5.37
C SER A 18 -21.51 -40.54 -6.47
N LEU A 19 -22.50 -41.40 -6.42
CA LEU A 19 -22.88 -42.24 -7.58
C LEU A 19 -24.41 -42.30 -7.53
N LEU A 20 -25.05 -41.51 -8.38
CA LEU A 20 -26.35 -41.81 -9.04
C LEU A 20 -26.86 -40.51 -9.71
N ASN A 21 -26.56 -40.39 -10.99
CA ASN A 21 -27.53 -40.05 -12.04
C ASN A 21 -26.83 -40.05 -13.39
N ALA A 22 -26.87 -41.19 -14.00
CA ALA A 22 -26.60 -41.35 -15.40
C ALA A 22 -27.91 -41.85 -16.04
N ALA A 23 -28.52 -41.05 -16.87
CA ALA A 23 -29.35 -41.54 -17.99
C ALA A 23 -29.78 -40.35 -18.88
N GLY A 24 -29.45 -40.39 -20.14
CA GLY A 24 -30.01 -39.51 -21.18
C GLY A 24 -29.07 -39.29 -22.37
N CYS A 25 -28.94 -40.27 -23.22
CA CYS A 25 -28.55 -40.30 -24.64
C CYS A 25 -28.81 -38.97 -25.40
N SER A 26 -28.09 -38.53 -26.43
CA SER A 26 -27.60 -39.21 -27.62
C SER A 26 -26.83 -38.25 -28.53
N ALA A 27 -25.78 -38.80 -29.16
CA ALA A 27 -25.33 -38.65 -30.55
C ALA A 27 -24.69 -37.34 -31.07
N THR A 28 -23.41 -37.50 -31.37
CA THR A 28 -22.67 -37.14 -32.60
C THR A 28 -22.48 -35.68 -33.01
N ASN A 29 -21.30 -35.12 -33.01
CA ASN A 29 -20.39 -35.13 -34.14
C ASN A 29 -19.02 -34.50 -33.82
N ALA A 30 -18.00 -35.04 -34.43
CA ALA A 30 -16.61 -34.64 -34.33
C ALA A 30 -16.32 -33.29 -35.02
N GLY A 31 -15.32 -32.55 -34.49
CA GLY A 31 -14.57 -31.64 -35.35
C GLY A 31 -14.04 -30.38 -34.75
N LYS A 32 -12.72 -30.36 -34.53
CA LYS A 32 -11.80 -29.21 -34.63
C LYS A 32 -11.75 -28.16 -33.54
N SER A 33 -10.60 -28.20 -32.90
CA SER A 33 -9.89 -27.10 -32.25
C SER A 33 -10.04 -25.72 -32.94
N ALA A 34 -10.44 -24.73 -32.21
CA ALA A 34 -9.99 -23.35 -32.40
C ALA A 34 -10.04 -22.64 -31.05
N GLN A 35 -8.89 -22.18 -30.67
CA GLN A 35 -8.60 -21.33 -29.55
C GLN A 35 -9.14 -19.95 -29.93
N ASP A 36 -10.25 -19.53 -29.34
CA ASP A 36 -10.74 -18.16 -29.47
C ASP A 36 -10.78 -17.54 -28.09
N SER A 37 -9.83 -16.64 -27.90
CA SER A 37 -9.83 -15.65 -26.86
C SER A 37 -11.10 -14.80 -27.00
N LYS A 38 -12.10 -15.04 -26.18
CA LYS A 38 -13.30 -14.23 -26.13
C LYS A 38 -12.94 -12.89 -25.50
N ALA A 39 -12.61 -11.91 -26.35
CA ALA A 39 -12.74 -10.51 -26.01
C ALA A 39 -14.20 -10.29 -25.58
N THR A 40 -14.38 -9.83 -24.35
CA THR A 40 -15.69 -9.47 -23.81
C THR A 40 -16.22 -8.31 -24.63
N GLN A 41 -17.15 -8.60 -25.55
CA GLN A 41 -17.91 -7.58 -26.24
C GLN A 41 -18.68 -6.77 -25.19
N ALA A 42 -18.46 -5.46 -25.21
CA ALA A 42 -19.28 -4.50 -24.48
C ALA A 42 -20.75 -4.70 -24.89
N SER A 43 -21.53 -5.26 -23.98
CA SER A 43 -22.98 -5.41 -24.13
C SER A 43 -23.62 -4.03 -24.11
N ALA A 44 -24.49 -3.76 -25.04
CA ALA A 44 -25.27 -2.52 -25.13
C ALA A 44 -25.96 -2.25 -23.76
N ASN A 45 -25.75 -1.06 -23.27
CA ASN A 45 -26.11 -0.60 -21.94
C ASN A 45 -27.64 -0.49 -21.81
N ASP A 46 -28.26 -1.40 -21.07
CA ASP A 46 -29.68 -1.38 -20.70
C ASP A 46 -29.93 -0.40 -19.51
N GLY A 47 -29.39 0.81 -19.58
CA GLY A 47 -29.56 1.85 -18.55
C GLY A 47 -28.92 1.57 -17.18
N LYS A 48 -28.18 0.46 -17.02
CA LYS A 48 -27.51 0.07 -15.79
C LYS A 48 -26.05 0.50 -15.80
N LYS A 49 -25.64 1.24 -14.76
CA LYS A 49 -24.22 1.61 -14.57
C LYS A 49 -23.33 0.37 -14.48
N THR A 50 -22.12 0.43 -15.06
CA THR A 50 -21.11 -0.60 -14.85
C THR A 50 -20.54 -0.45 -13.44
N THR A 51 -20.56 -1.51 -12.64
CA THR A 51 -19.98 -1.50 -11.29
C THR A 51 -18.47 -1.57 -11.39
N VAL A 52 -17.79 -0.73 -10.59
CA VAL A 52 -16.34 -0.74 -10.35
C VAL A 52 -16.13 -1.00 -8.86
N GLU A 53 -15.52 -2.12 -8.52
CA GLU A 53 -15.24 -2.47 -7.14
C GLU A 53 -13.91 -1.84 -6.68
N PHE A 54 -13.94 -1.08 -5.60
CA PHE A 54 -12.78 -0.38 -5.05
C PHE A 54 -12.48 -0.85 -3.63
N TRP A 55 -11.33 -1.52 -3.46
CA TRP A 55 -10.83 -1.93 -2.15
C TRP A 55 -9.85 -0.91 -1.58
N TYR A 56 -10.04 -0.54 -0.33
CA TYR A 56 -9.14 0.37 0.37
C TYR A 56 -9.11 0.09 1.88
N ALA A 57 -8.04 0.55 2.52
CA ALA A 57 -7.90 0.57 3.95
C ALA A 57 -7.68 2.00 4.44
N GLY A 58 -8.02 2.26 5.69
CA GLY A 58 -7.78 3.56 6.30
C GLY A 58 -8.52 3.73 7.63
N GLY A 59 -8.06 4.66 8.46
CA GLY A 59 -8.73 5.04 9.68
C GLY A 59 -10.08 5.73 9.39
N LYS A 60 -10.87 5.93 10.43
CA LYS A 60 -12.25 6.48 10.32
C LYS A 60 -12.35 7.76 9.47
N THR A 61 -11.39 8.67 9.59
CA THR A 61 -11.36 9.92 8.82
C THR A 61 -11.13 9.66 7.34
N ALA A 62 -10.17 8.79 6.99
CA ALA A 62 -9.86 8.45 5.61
C ALA A 62 -11.05 7.74 4.94
N VAL A 63 -11.74 6.84 5.66
CA VAL A 63 -12.96 6.18 5.18
C VAL A 63 -14.02 7.20 4.80
N GLY A 64 -14.29 8.20 5.66
CA GLY A 64 -15.26 9.27 5.38
C GLY A 64 -14.90 10.08 4.13
N VAL A 65 -13.62 10.49 4.00
CA VAL A 65 -13.16 11.27 2.84
C VAL A 65 -13.27 10.47 1.53
N ILE A 66 -12.86 9.20 1.54
CA ILE A 66 -12.96 8.33 0.35
C ILE A 66 -14.42 8.13 -0.04
N GLN A 67 -15.31 7.90 0.93
CA GLN A 67 -16.72 7.75 0.64
C GLN A 67 -17.33 9.01 0.03
N ASP A 68 -16.99 10.19 0.56
CA ASP A 68 -17.43 11.48 -0.01
C ASP A 68 -16.96 11.68 -1.47
N ILE A 69 -15.72 11.27 -1.77
CA ILE A 69 -15.17 11.35 -3.14
C ILE A 69 -15.94 10.39 -4.06
N VAL A 70 -16.15 9.16 -3.63
CA VAL A 70 -16.88 8.13 -4.40
C VAL A 70 -18.32 8.56 -4.64
N ASP A 71 -19.00 9.09 -3.63
CA ASP A 71 -20.38 9.58 -3.76
C ASP A 71 -20.49 10.73 -4.75
N LYS A 72 -19.53 11.67 -4.73
CA LYS A 72 -19.46 12.77 -5.72
C LYS A 72 -19.22 12.23 -7.12
N TYR A 73 -18.28 11.30 -7.29
CA TYR A 73 -18.03 10.68 -8.59
C TYR A 73 -19.27 9.95 -9.11
N ASN A 74 -19.91 9.13 -8.30
CA ASN A 74 -21.11 8.38 -8.69
C ASN A 74 -22.29 9.26 -9.08
N LYS A 75 -22.36 10.49 -8.52
CA LYS A 75 -23.39 11.50 -8.86
C LYS A 75 -23.04 12.31 -10.10
N SER A 76 -21.76 12.39 -10.46
CA SER A 76 -21.28 13.27 -11.56
C SER A 76 -21.46 12.66 -12.96
N GLN A 77 -21.76 11.36 -13.06
CA GLN A 77 -21.87 10.65 -14.33
C GLN A 77 -22.81 9.43 -14.19
N ASP A 78 -23.26 8.86 -15.32
CA ASP A 78 -24.24 7.77 -15.37
C ASP A 78 -23.70 6.44 -15.97
N LYS A 79 -22.39 6.38 -16.26
CA LYS A 79 -21.77 5.20 -16.88
C LYS A 79 -21.29 4.18 -15.88
N TYR A 80 -20.74 4.64 -14.75
CA TYR A 80 -20.09 3.79 -13.75
C TYR A 80 -20.68 4.00 -12.36
N GLU A 81 -20.64 2.95 -11.56
CA GLU A 81 -20.95 2.98 -10.14
C GLU A 81 -19.78 2.39 -9.35
N VAL A 82 -19.01 3.23 -8.66
CA VAL A 82 -17.94 2.76 -7.78
C VAL A 82 -18.55 2.25 -6.48
N LYS A 83 -18.25 1.00 -6.12
CA LYS A 83 -18.61 0.37 -4.84
C LYS A 83 -17.37 0.14 -4.02
N THR A 84 -17.37 0.69 -2.82
CA THR A 84 -16.23 0.61 -1.90
C THR A 84 -16.30 -0.63 -1.02
N VAL A 85 -15.14 -1.27 -0.80
CA VAL A 85 -14.97 -2.34 0.18
C VAL A 85 -13.81 -1.95 1.10
N THR A 86 -14.15 -1.65 2.36
CA THR A 86 -13.16 -1.26 3.36
C THR A 86 -12.47 -2.50 3.94
N GLN A 87 -11.15 -2.46 4.01
CA GLN A 87 -10.29 -3.45 4.67
C GLN A 87 -9.76 -2.88 5.98
N ALA A 88 -9.26 -3.73 6.89
CA ALA A 88 -8.77 -3.27 8.20
C ALA A 88 -7.48 -2.44 8.07
N ASP A 89 -6.53 -2.91 7.26
CA ASP A 89 -5.26 -2.24 7.00
C ASP A 89 -4.70 -2.60 5.62
N TYR A 90 -3.52 -2.05 5.29
CA TYR A 90 -2.85 -2.30 4.00
C TYR A 90 -2.35 -3.74 3.86
N ASP A 91 -1.91 -4.37 4.93
CA ASP A 91 -1.37 -5.74 4.90
C ASP A 91 -2.50 -6.74 4.68
N GLU A 92 -3.62 -6.57 5.38
CA GLU A 92 -4.83 -7.37 5.14
C GLU A 92 -5.35 -7.17 3.71
N THR A 93 -5.39 -5.91 3.23
CA THR A 93 -5.78 -5.60 1.85
C THR A 93 -4.92 -6.37 0.85
N TYR A 94 -3.60 -6.34 1.04
CA TYR A 94 -2.67 -7.03 0.14
C TYR A 94 -2.83 -8.56 0.20
N GLN A 95 -2.98 -9.15 1.38
CA GLN A 95 -3.20 -10.59 1.53
C GLN A 95 -4.50 -11.05 0.86
N LYS A 96 -5.59 -10.34 1.09
CA LYS A 96 -6.89 -10.64 0.45
C LYS A 96 -6.82 -10.46 -1.06
N LEU A 97 -6.14 -9.42 -1.53
CA LEU A 97 -5.95 -9.17 -2.97
C LEU A 97 -5.19 -10.31 -3.65
N GLN A 98 -4.14 -10.84 -3.02
CA GLN A 98 -3.41 -11.99 -3.56
C GLN A 98 -4.32 -13.23 -3.69
N ALA A 99 -5.16 -13.50 -2.70
CA ALA A 99 -6.13 -14.59 -2.75
C ALA A 99 -7.19 -14.36 -3.83
N ALA A 100 -7.69 -13.13 -3.96
CA ALA A 100 -8.68 -12.76 -4.97
C ALA A 100 -8.13 -12.86 -6.39
N ILE A 101 -6.87 -12.45 -6.62
CA ILE A 101 -6.18 -12.63 -7.91
C ILE A 101 -6.08 -14.12 -8.26
N ALA A 102 -5.67 -14.98 -7.32
CA ALA A 102 -5.58 -16.41 -7.54
C ALA A 102 -6.95 -17.05 -7.83
N GLY A 103 -8.02 -16.47 -7.27
CA GLY A 103 -9.41 -16.91 -7.48
C GLY A 103 -10.12 -16.25 -8.67
N ASN A 104 -9.45 -15.43 -9.50
CA ASN A 104 -10.05 -14.62 -10.57
C ASN A 104 -11.23 -13.74 -10.10
N SER A 105 -11.14 -13.21 -8.88
CA SER A 105 -12.13 -12.34 -8.25
C SER A 105 -11.53 -11.06 -7.68
N ALA A 106 -10.44 -10.60 -8.29
CA ALA A 106 -9.80 -9.35 -7.89
C ALA A 106 -10.72 -8.14 -8.12
N PRO A 107 -10.64 -7.10 -7.28
CA PRO A 107 -11.36 -5.85 -7.50
C PRO A 107 -10.80 -5.12 -8.73
N ASP A 108 -11.59 -4.19 -9.27
CA ASP A 108 -11.17 -3.35 -10.39
C ASP A 108 -10.15 -2.28 -9.96
N LEU A 109 -10.27 -1.77 -8.73
CA LEU A 109 -9.41 -0.74 -8.17
C LEU A 109 -9.03 -1.09 -6.73
N VAL A 110 -7.78 -0.84 -6.37
CA VAL A 110 -7.28 -1.07 -5.01
C VAL A 110 -6.33 0.04 -4.56
N LEU A 111 -6.46 0.47 -3.32
CA LEU A 111 -5.52 1.38 -2.66
C LEU A 111 -4.49 0.56 -1.86
N LEU A 112 -3.24 0.69 -2.23
CA LEU A 112 -2.11 -0.03 -1.63
C LEU A 112 -0.99 0.92 -1.21
N ASN A 113 -0.12 0.43 -0.33
CA ASN A 113 1.17 1.08 -0.13
C ASN A 113 2.09 0.85 -1.36
N PRO A 114 3.08 1.73 -1.61
CA PRO A 114 3.91 1.65 -2.81
C PRO A 114 4.68 0.34 -2.96
N SER A 115 5.13 -0.28 -1.87
CA SER A 115 5.91 -1.53 -1.94
C SER A 115 5.06 -2.72 -2.36
N ALA A 116 3.83 -2.84 -1.86
CA ALA A 116 2.87 -3.85 -2.28
C ALA A 116 2.48 -3.68 -3.76
N ALA A 117 2.20 -2.45 -4.19
CA ALA A 117 1.88 -2.14 -5.58
C ALA A 117 3.06 -2.50 -6.52
N ARG A 118 4.29 -2.13 -6.16
CA ARG A 118 5.49 -2.51 -6.93
C ARG A 118 5.65 -4.03 -7.05
N THR A 119 5.43 -4.77 -5.97
CA THR A 119 5.51 -6.24 -6.00
C THR A 119 4.48 -6.86 -6.96
N LEU A 120 3.30 -6.27 -7.09
CA LEU A 120 2.29 -6.72 -8.06
C LEU A 120 2.67 -6.35 -9.50
N ASP A 121 3.24 -5.16 -9.73
CA ASP A 121 3.75 -4.74 -11.04
C ASP A 121 4.87 -5.68 -11.54
N GLU A 122 5.83 -6.02 -10.69
CA GLU A 122 6.90 -6.98 -11.01
C GLU A 122 6.37 -8.36 -11.44
N LYS A 123 5.19 -8.73 -10.96
CA LYS A 123 4.47 -9.95 -11.35
C LYS A 123 3.56 -9.76 -12.56
N ASN A 124 3.53 -8.58 -13.17
CA ASN A 124 2.64 -8.18 -14.27
C ASN A 124 1.14 -8.37 -13.92
N LEU A 125 0.76 -8.04 -12.70
CA LEU A 125 -0.61 -8.16 -12.20
C LEU A 125 -1.34 -6.80 -12.18
N LEU A 126 -0.67 -5.71 -12.55
CA LEU A 126 -1.26 -4.37 -12.65
C LEU A 126 -1.29 -3.91 -14.10
N THR A 127 -2.26 -3.08 -14.42
CA THR A 127 -2.40 -2.45 -15.73
C THR A 127 -1.47 -1.25 -15.86
N ASP A 128 -0.77 -1.10 -17.00
CA ASP A 128 -0.05 0.12 -17.32
C ASP A 128 -1.05 1.25 -17.64
N LEU A 129 -1.03 2.28 -16.81
CA LEU A 129 -1.94 3.42 -16.91
C LEU A 129 -1.53 4.46 -17.95
N ASN A 130 -0.32 4.37 -18.49
CA ASN A 130 0.17 5.33 -19.50
C ASN A 130 -0.72 5.44 -20.73
N GLU A 131 -1.32 4.32 -21.17
CA GLU A 131 -2.21 4.34 -22.34
C GLU A 131 -3.52 5.08 -22.07
N TYR A 132 -3.96 5.12 -20.83
CA TYR A 132 -5.20 5.79 -20.41
C TYR A 132 -4.94 7.26 -20.13
N THR A 133 -3.92 7.58 -19.36
CA THR A 133 -3.56 8.98 -19.04
C THR A 133 -3.17 9.80 -20.26
N LYS A 134 -2.57 9.19 -21.29
CA LYS A 134 -2.25 9.85 -22.57
C LYS A 134 -3.48 10.17 -23.43
N LYS A 135 -4.58 9.46 -23.21
CA LYS A 135 -5.85 9.66 -23.96
C LYS A 135 -6.84 10.55 -23.22
N ASP A 136 -6.55 10.91 -21.99
CA ASP A 136 -7.38 11.75 -21.15
C ASP A 136 -6.83 13.18 -21.16
N ASP A 137 -7.44 14.04 -21.96
CA ASP A 137 -7.04 15.45 -22.09
C ASP A 137 -7.23 16.25 -20.78
N THR A 138 -7.94 15.68 -19.79
CA THR A 138 -8.14 16.30 -18.47
C THR A 138 -7.07 15.89 -17.47
N PHE A 139 -6.30 14.85 -17.76
CA PHE A 139 -5.21 14.40 -16.89
C PHE A 139 -3.98 15.29 -17.06
N ASN A 140 -3.63 16.01 -16.00
CA ASN A 140 -2.40 16.80 -15.95
C ASN A 140 -1.42 16.20 -14.93
N LYS A 141 -0.35 15.61 -15.43
CA LYS A 141 0.71 15.04 -14.60
C LYS A 141 1.37 16.07 -13.69
N ASP A 142 1.46 17.33 -14.14
CA ASP A 142 2.16 18.41 -13.43
C ASP A 142 1.37 18.92 -12.21
N ASP A 143 0.10 18.55 -12.09
CA ASP A 143 -0.71 18.77 -10.88
C ASP A 143 -0.36 17.80 -9.75
N LEU A 144 0.40 16.73 -10.05
CA LEU A 144 0.80 15.73 -9.08
C LEU A 144 2.19 16.02 -8.53
N ILE A 145 2.38 15.80 -7.22
CA ILE A 145 3.70 15.89 -6.60
C ILE A 145 4.59 14.80 -7.20
N SER A 146 5.67 15.21 -7.88
CA SER A 146 6.54 14.33 -8.65
C SER A 146 7.12 13.18 -7.82
N ALA A 147 7.46 13.43 -6.53
CA ALA A 147 7.96 12.42 -5.61
C ALA A 147 6.93 11.30 -5.34
N PHE A 148 5.63 11.61 -5.31
CA PHE A 148 4.58 10.62 -5.16
C PHE A 148 4.25 9.93 -6.48
N TYR A 149 4.22 10.67 -7.58
CA TYR A 149 3.97 10.12 -8.90
C TYR A 149 5.02 9.08 -9.30
N SER A 150 6.29 9.35 -9.06
CA SER A 150 7.38 8.45 -9.39
C SER A 150 7.37 7.12 -8.63
N GLN A 151 6.71 7.05 -7.47
CA GLN A 151 6.56 5.79 -6.73
C GLN A 151 5.69 4.76 -7.46
N GLY A 152 4.79 5.22 -8.34
CA GLY A 152 3.94 4.38 -9.20
C GLY A 152 4.53 4.09 -10.57
N THR A 153 5.80 4.48 -10.82
CA THR A 153 6.49 4.27 -12.11
C THR A 153 7.56 3.18 -11.96
N ASN A 154 7.60 2.21 -12.87
CA ASN A 154 8.64 1.19 -12.90
C ASN A 154 9.86 1.61 -13.74
N ASP A 155 10.94 0.81 -13.66
CA ASP A 155 12.21 1.10 -14.32
C ASP A 155 12.14 1.13 -15.86
N LYS A 156 11.05 0.62 -16.43
CA LYS A 156 10.78 0.63 -17.88
C LYS A 156 9.92 1.83 -18.30
N GLY A 157 9.53 2.68 -17.35
CA GLY A 157 8.67 3.84 -17.58
C GLY A 157 7.16 3.53 -17.61
N GLY A 158 6.76 2.30 -17.28
CA GLY A 158 5.35 1.93 -17.10
C GLY A 158 4.78 2.56 -15.84
N GLN A 159 3.59 3.15 -15.92
CA GLN A 159 2.88 3.74 -14.79
C GLN A 159 1.87 2.73 -14.25
N PHE A 160 2.25 1.99 -13.20
CA PHE A 160 1.40 0.94 -12.63
C PHE A 160 0.44 1.43 -11.54
N ALA A 161 0.65 2.64 -11.01
CA ALA A 161 -0.21 3.26 -10.01
C ALA A 161 -0.18 4.78 -10.10
N LEU A 162 -1.26 5.43 -9.66
CA LEU A 162 -1.33 6.87 -9.45
C LEU A 162 -1.38 7.18 -7.96
N PRO A 163 -0.80 8.29 -7.49
CA PRO A 163 -0.86 8.67 -6.08
C PRO A 163 -2.29 9.10 -5.71
N ALA A 164 -2.86 8.47 -4.70
CA ALA A 164 -4.14 8.89 -4.13
C ALA A 164 -3.94 9.99 -3.08
N TYR A 165 -2.92 9.85 -2.25
CA TYR A 165 -2.46 10.84 -1.27
C TYR A 165 -1.03 10.51 -0.84
N GLY A 166 -0.39 11.46 -0.18
CA GLY A 166 0.94 11.27 0.40
C GLY A 166 1.02 11.89 1.79
N THR A 167 1.99 11.45 2.55
CA THR A 167 2.29 11.96 3.89
C THR A 167 3.73 12.39 3.98
N THR A 168 4.00 13.30 4.90
CA THR A 168 5.36 13.70 5.29
C THR A 168 5.46 13.76 6.80
N GLN A 169 6.66 13.56 7.33
CA GLN A 169 6.89 13.71 8.74
C GLN A 169 6.94 15.17 9.13
N VAL A 170 6.36 15.49 10.30
CA VAL A 170 6.41 16.81 10.92
C VAL A 170 6.69 16.64 12.41
N LEU A 171 7.37 17.62 13.00
CA LEU A 171 7.62 17.65 14.42
C LEU A 171 6.43 18.28 15.16
N TYR A 172 5.72 17.48 15.95
CA TYR A 172 4.78 17.99 16.94
C TYR A 172 5.52 18.33 18.23
N TYR A 173 5.25 19.48 18.80
CA TYR A 173 5.87 19.86 20.06
C TYR A 173 4.86 20.35 21.09
N ASN A 174 5.15 20.08 22.37
CA ASN A 174 4.39 20.60 23.48
C ASN A 174 4.84 22.05 23.77
N ILE A 175 3.97 23.01 23.48
CA ILE A 175 4.26 24.44 23.63
C ILE A 175 4.79 24.75 25.04
N LYS A 176 4.09 24.25 26.08
CA LYS A 176 4.48 24.49 27.46
C LYS A 176 5.83 23.87 27.83
N ALA A 177 6.17 22.72 27.27
CA ALA A 177 7.46 22.09 27.49
C ALA A 177 8.62 22.93 26.93
N PHE A 178 8.41 23.53 25.76
CA PHE A 178 9.37 24.44 25.15
C PHE A 178 9.52 25.74 25.93
N GLU A 179 8.40 26.34 26.39
CA GLU A 179 8.39 27.51 27.25
C GLU A 179 9.12 27.25 28.58
N ASP A 180 8.78 26.16 29.27
CA ASP A 180 9.40 25.75 30.53
C ASP A 180 10.91 25.52 30.43
N ALA A 181 11.36 25.06 29.26
CA ALA A 181 12.78 24.81 28.97
C ALA A 181 13.50 26.03 28.38
N GLY A 182 12.79 27.13 28.09
CA GLY A 182 13.35 28.31 27.43
C GLY A 182 13.89 28.03 26.04
N VAL A 183 13.23 27.14 25.30
CA VAL A 183 13.60 26.75 23.91
C VAL A 183 12.65 27.41 22.92
N ASP A 184 13.20 28.14 21.96
CA ASP A 184 12.45 28.65 20.84
C ASP A 184 12.24 27.49 19.79
N PRO A 185 11.00 27.09 19.49
CA PRO A 185 10.74 26.04 18.48
C PRO A 185 11.33 26.38 17.10
N SER A 186 11.40 27.68 16.77
CA SER A 186 11.95 28.11 15.49
C SER A 186 13.46 27.92 15.38
N SER A 187 14.17 27.66 16.49
CA SER A 187 15.59 27.36 16.51
C SER A 187 15.93 25.93 16.07
N ILE A 188 14.94 25.01 16.02
CA ILE A 188 15.13 23.62 15.60
C ILE A 188 15.26 23.56 14.08
N LYS A 189 16.46 23.33 13.58
CA LYS A 189 16.78 23.22 12.15
C LYS A 189 17.41 21.88 11.79
N THR A 190 18.02 21.22 12.75
CA THR A 190 18.74 19.98 12.59
C THR A 190 18.32 18.95 13.63
N TRP A 191 18.65 17.70 13.40
CA TRP A 191 18.48 16.63 14.39
C TRP A 191 19.29 16.91 15.67
N GLN A 192 20.45 17.55 15.55
CA GLN A 192 21.22 17.96 16.73
C GLN A 192 20.48 19.00 17.58
N ASP A 193 19.90 20.02 16.95
CA ASP A 193 19.10 21.03 17.66
C ASP A 193 17.93 20.39 18.40
N LEU A 194 17.27 19.39 17.78
CA LEU A 194 16.19 18.62 18.40
C LEU A 194 16.69 17.87 19.65
N GLY A 195 17.83 17.15 19.53
CA GLY A 195 18.43 16.45 20.66
C GLY A 195 18.83 17.39 21.81
N ASP A 196 19.36 18.57 21.51
CA ASP A 196 19.74 19.57 22.52
C ASP A 196 18.52 20.22 23.18
N ALA A 197 17.46 20.47 22.42
CA ALA A 197 16.17 20.89 22.95
C ALA A 197 15.57 19.83 23.89
N ALA A 198 15.59 18.56 23.46
CA ALA A 198 15.11 17.43 24.26
C ALA A 198 15.82 17.33 25.62
N LYS A 199 17.15 17.50 25.65
CA LYS A 199 17.92 17.52 26.89
C LYS A 199 17.52 18.67 27.81
N LYS A 200 17.30 19.88 27.26
CA LYS A 200 16.83 21.04 28.03
C LYS A 200 15.45 20.80 28.63
N ILE A 201 14.52 20.24 27.84
CA ILE A 201 13.17 19.90 28.31
C ILE A 201 13.24 18.90 29.46
N LYS A 202 14.01 17.82 29.29
CA LYS A 202 14.21 16.81 30.35
C LYS A 202 14.85 17.40 31.61
N ALA A 203 15.81 18.32 31.47
CA ALA A 203 16.52 18.94 32.57
C ALA A 203 15.61 19.83 33.45
N THR A 204 14.42 20.23 32.98
CA THR A 204 13.42 20.95 33.81
C THR A 204 12.86 20.06 34.92
N GLY A 205 12.99 18.73 34.83
CA GLY A 205 12.42 17.77 35.79
C GLY A 205 10.90 17.64 35.72
N LYS A 206 10.23 18.37 34.81
CA LYS A 206 8.75 18.37 34.66
C LYS A 206 8.24 17.35 33.66
N TYR A 207 9.11 16.85 32.78
CA TYR A 207 8.78 15.96 31.69
C TYR A 207 9.62 14.69 31.75
N GLU A 208 8.99 13.56 31.59
CA GLU A 208 9.65 12.26 31.64
C GLU A 208 10.60 12.07 30.45
N TYR A 209 10.19 12.54 29.26
CA TYR A 209 10.97 12.50 28.03
C TYR A 209 11.05 13.89 27.41
N GLY A 210 12.19 14.21 26.79
CA GLY A 210 12.35 15.45 26.03
C GLY A 210 11.92 15.32 24.59
N TRP A 211 11.99 14.13 24.03
CA TRP A 211 11.56 13.76 22.69
C TRP A 211 11.31 12.26 22.60
N GLU A 212 10.36 11.86 21.74
CA GLU A 212 10.02 10.48 21.44
C GLU A 212 9.91 10.31 19.92
N PRO A 213 10.67 9.37 19.31
CA PRO A 213 10.50 9.02 17.90
C PRO A 213 9.23 8.17 17.74
N MET A 214 8.18 8.72 17.12
CA MET A 214 6.92 7.99 16.92
C MET A 214 7.05 6.76 16.01
N TRP A 215 7.93 6.86 14.99
CA TRP A 215 8.11 5.85 13.96
C TRP A 215 9.59 5.43 13.93
N GLY A 216 10.05 4.77 15.00
CA GLY A 216 11.45 4.48 15.26
C GLY A 216 12.36 4.21 14.04
N PRO A 217 12.11 3.16 13.21
CA PRO A 217 12.92 2.91 12.02
C PRO A 217 12.86 4.04 10.99
N ASP A 218 11.70 4.63 10.77
CA ASP A 218 11.50 5.67 9.76
C ASP A 218 12.22 6.97 10.16
N ASN A 219 12.17 7.36 11.44
CA ASN A 219 12.94 8.50 11.91
C ASN A 219 14.45 8.32 11.75
N MET A 220 14.96 7.10 11.95
CA MET A 220 16.38 6.80 11.72
C MET A 220 16.76 6.85 10.24
N ILE A 221 15.88 6.36 9.36
CA ILE A 221 16.07 6.43 7.90
C ILE A 221 16.09 7.89 7.47
N ASP A 222 15.11 8.69 7.90
CA ASP A 222 15.02 10.11 7.55
C ASP A 222 16.24 10.89 8.05
N ALA A 223 16.68 10.64 9.27
CA ALA A 223 17.89 11.26 9.81
C ALA A 223 19.14 10.86 9.00
N ALA A 224 19.25 9.59 8.62
CA ALA A 224 20.38 9.10 7.83
C ALA A 224 20.39 9.69 6.41
N LEU A 225 19.24 9.72 5.74
CA LEU A 225 19.11 10.31 4.40
C LEU A 225 19.41 11.82 4.43
N SER A 226 18.92 12.55 5.45
CA SER A 226 19.21 13.98 5.63
C SER A 226 20.69 14.24 5.98
N ASN A 227 21.39 13.27 6.57
CA ASN A 227 22.85 13.29 6.79
C ASN A 227 23.67 12.86 5.54
N GLY A 228 23.03 12.72 4.39
CA GLY A 228 23.68 12.33 3.12
C GLY A 228 23.98 10.85 2.97
N ALA A 229 23.35 9.99 3.81
CA ALA A 229 23.42 8.56 3.64
C ALA A 229 22.56 8.08 2.46
N SER A 230 22.80 6.84 2.03
CA SER A 230 21.90 6.12 1.11
C SER A 230 21.68 4.71 1.63
N VAL A 231 20.58 4.07 1.24
CA VAL A 231 20.31 2.66 1.57
C VAL A 231 21.07 1.74 0.63
N PHE A 232 21.18 2.15 -0.64
CA PHE A 232 21.87 1.39 -1.69
C PHE A 232 22.97 2.22 -2.34
N SER A 233 23.94 1.54 -2.95
CA SER A 233 24.90 2.17 -3.87
C SER A 233 24.17 2.75 -5.07
N LYS A 234 24.82 3.69 -5.80
CA LYS A 234 24.24 4.35 -6.98
C LYS A 234 23.77 3.39 -8.08
N ASP A 235 24.41 2.22 -8.18
CA ASP A 235 24.03 1.17 -9.12
C ASP A 235 23.00 0.16 -8.55
N GLY A 236 22.49 0.39 -7.35
CA GLY A 236 21.49 -0.43 -6.68
C GLY A 236 21.98 -1.81 -6.19
N LYS A 237 23.26 -2.15 -6.39
CA LYS A 237 23.75 -3.53 -6.19
C LYS A 237 24.27 -3.82 -4.79
N LYS A 238 24.54 -2.80 -3.99
CA LYS A 238 25.10 -2.95 -2.65
C LYS A 238 24.26 -2.17 -1.63
N VAL A 239 24.00 -2.80 -0.50
CA VAL A 239 23.44 -2.13 0.67
C VAL A 239 24.53 -1.30 1.35
N THR A 240 24.25 -0.04 1.69
CA THR A 240 25.20 0.93 2.23
C THR A 240 24.85 1.44 3.63
N ILE A 241 23.97 0.73 4.35
CA ILE A 241 23.51 1.10 5.70
C ILE A 241 24.60 1.03 6.78
N ASN A 242 25.81 0.66 6.42
CA ASN A 242 27.01 0.68 7.28
C ASN A 242 28.01 1.79 6.89
N SER A 243 27.58 2.76 6.08
CA SER A 243 28.43 3.92 5.76
C SER A 243 28.65 4.80 6.99
N LYS A 244 29.66 5.67 6.92
CA LYS A 244 30.00 6.61 7.99
C LYS A 244 28.77 7.45 8.42
N GLN A 245 27.99 7.92 7.46
CA GLN A 245 26.79 8.73 7.70
C GLN A 245 25.72 7.95 8.47
N TRP A 246 25.52 6.67 8.18
CA TRP A 246 24.64 5.80 8.96
C TRP A 246 25.14 5.61 10.39
N VAL A 247 26.42 5.30 10.56
CA VAL A 247 27.03 5.10 11.89
C VAL A 247 26.89 6.35 12.74
N GLU A 248 27.14 7.53 12.19
CA GLU A 248 26.98 8.82 12.88
C GLU A 248 25.56 9.02 13.40
N VAL A 249 24.54 8.69 12.61
CA VAL A 249 23.13 8.80 13.02
C VAL A 249 22.81 7.82 14.14
N PHE A 250 23.21 6.55 14.02
CA PHE A 250 23.00 5.57 15.09
C PHE A 250 23.68 5.97 16.40
N GLU A 251 24.91 6.47 16.32
CA GLU A 251 25.62 6.99 17.50
C GLU A 251 24.93 8.20 18.13
N GLN A 252 24.35 9.07 17.29
CA GLN A 252 23.62 10.25 17.74
C GLN A 252 22.33 9.87 18.46
N PHE A 253 21.52 9.00 17.87
CA PHE A 253 20.29 8.50 18.51
C PHE A 253 20.57 7.79 19.84
N ARG A 254 21.69 7.05 19.92
CA ARG A 254 22.09 6.40 21.18
C ARG A 254 22.49 7.37 22.29
N LYS A 255 22.88 8.59 21.96
CA LYS A 255 23.27 9.64 22.92
C LYS A 255 22.08 10.44 23.45
N TRP A 256 20.96 10.39 22.77
CA TRP A 256 19.73 11.08 23.15
C TRP A 256 18.87 10.20 24.04
#